data_471cc48fcc39d176982a914ec197be54
#
_entry.id   471cc48fcc39d176982a914ec197be54
#
_cell.length_a   1.000
_cell.length_b   1.000
_cell.length_c   1.000
_cell.angle_alpha   90.00
_cell.angle_beta   90.00
_cell.angle_gamma   90.00
#
_symmetry.space_group_name_H-M   'P 1'
#
loop_
_entity.id
_entity.type
_entity.pdbx_description
1 polymer ?
#
loop_
_entity_poly.entity_id
_entity_poly.type
_entity_poly.pdbx_seq_one_letter_code
_entity_poly.pdbx_strand_id
1 'polypeptide(L)'
;MALNCSTPADVTKALSDNNIQFVDLKFTDLYGQWQHFSLPTDYYDEEDLFKSGLGFDGSSIRGFKSIESSDMMLVCDPTTAFIDPVCQAPTLSVIANVYEPGTYEVFSRDPRNVIRKAEAYMKSTGIADTMFCGPEAEFFIFDKVRYETGRYSGQYELASDEAAWNTGNWGPGHKIGYKGGYFPVAPFDAFQDIRSEMVTLMTAAGLKVERHHHEVATAGQTEIDLRFAPMVQMADWMQIYKYIVKNVAAKHGKTATFMPKPLFEDNGSGMHVHQSLWKDGKPLFAGEEYAGLSKMAVWYIGGILTHINSLLAICAPTTNSYRRLVPGYEAPVVIAYSARNRSAACRIPVSSQSPK
;
A
#
# COMPACT_ATOMS: atom_id res chain seq x y z
N MET A 1 2.12 -14.01 13.51
CA MET A 1 3.50 -14.40 13.13
C MET A 1 3.52 -14.63 11.62
N ALA A 2 4.62 -14.22 10.97
CA ALA A 2 4.81 -14.57 9.57
C ALA A 2 4.80 -16.08 9.39
N LEU A 3 4.01 -16.55 8.45
CA LEU A 3 3.97 -17.95 8.05
C LEU A 3 4.83 -18.12 6.80
N ASN A 4 5.53 -19.26 6.71
CA ASN A 4 6.28 -19.63 5.50
C ASN A 4 5.51 -20.72 4.76
N CYS A 5 4.27 -20.41 4.35
CA CYS A 5 3.47 -21.34 3.56
C CYS A 5 3.88 -21.23 2.09
N SER A 6 4.11 -22.37 1.46
CA SER A 6 4.40 -22.47 0.03
C SER A 6 3.33 -23.31 -0.69
N THR A 7 2.62 -24.13 0.04
CA THR A 7 1.60 -25.06 -0.46
C THR A 7 0.31 -24.96 0.36
N PRO A 8 -0.83 -25.42 -0.17
CA PRO A 8 -2.07 -25.56 0.60
C PRO A 8 -1.89 -26.37 1.88
N ALA A 9 -1.15 -27.46 1.84
CA ALA A 9 -0.88 -28.30 3.01
C ALA A 9 -0.12 -27.56 4.13
N ASP A 10 0.75 -26.59 3.79
CA ASP A 10 1.41 -25.75 4.80
C ASP A 10 0.39 -24.88 5.52
N VAL A 11 -0.63 -24.37 4.81
CA VAL A 11 -1.72 -23.59 5.39
C VAL A 11 -2.56 -24.46 6.31
N THR A 12 -2.96 -25.64 5.86
CA THR A 12 -3.70 -26.62 6.66
C THR A 12 -2.96 -26.95 7.97
N LYS A 13 -1.66 -27.14 7.88
CA LYS A 13 -0.82 -27.36 9.07
C LYS A 13 -0.78 -26.13 9.98
N ALA A 14 -0.65 -24.93 9.41
CA ALA A 14 -0.63 -23.68 10.18
C ALA A 14 -1.93 -23.44 10.95
N LEU A 15 -3.08 -23.87 10.44
CA LEU A 15 -4.36 -23.77 11.15
C LEU A 15 -4.32 -24.54 12.47
N SER A 16 -3.84 -25.79 12.46
CA SER A 16 -3.77 -26.62 13.64
C SER A 16 -2.67 -26.17 14.61
N ASP A 17 -1.46 -25.85 14.09
CA ASP A 17 -0.32 -25.46 14.90
C ASP A 17 -0.56 -24.16 15.69
N ASN A 18 -1.43 -23.27 15.21
CA ASN A 18 -1.72 -21.97 15.80
C ASN A 18 -3.13 -21.87 16.40
N ASN A 19 -3.87 -22.96 16.52
CA ASN A 19 -5.25 -22.98 17.04
C ASN A 19 -6.15 -21.93 16.36
N ILE A 20 -6.08 -21.82 15.05
CA ILE A 20 -6.83 -20.87 14.26
C ILE A 20 -8.31 -21.22 14.30
N GLN A 21 -9.17 -20.23 14.51
CA GLN A 21 -10.63 -20.37 14.57
C GLN A 21 -11.32 -19.91 13.27
N PHE A 22 -10.70 -18.99 12.54
CA PHE A 22 -11.26 -18.44 11.31
C PHE A 22 -10.19 -18.36 10.21
N VAL A 23 -10.60 -18.67 8.99
CA VAL A 23 -9.83 -18.38 7.77
C VAL A 23 -10.51 -17.20 7.07
N ASP A 24 -9.76 -16.13 6.84
CA ASP A 24 -10.26 -14.89 6.25
C ASP A 24 -9.68 -14.68 4.86
N LEU A 25 -10.53 -14.75 3.84
CA LEU A 25 -10.15 -14.56 2.45
C LEU A 25 -10.22 -13.09 2.10
N LYS A 26 -9.12 -12.53 1.63
CA LYS A 26 -9.02 -11.12 1.24
C LYS A 26 -8.74 -11.00 -0.25
N PHE A 27 -9.43 -10.09 -0.93
CA PHE A 27 -9.15 -9.74 -2.32
C PHE A 27 -9.27 -8.23 -2.53
N THR A 28 -8.67 -7.71 -3.58
CA THR A 28 -8.61 -6.28 -3.84
C THR A 28 -9.62 -5.90 -4.91
N ASP A 29 -10.44 -4.88 -4.63
CA ASP A 29 -11.35 -4.32 -5.61
C ASP A 29 -10.65 -3.34 -6.58
N LEU A 30 -11.35 -2.84 -7.59
CA LEU A 30 -10.81 -1.93 -8.61
C LEU A 30 -10.33 -0.58 -8.02
N TYR A 31 -10.82 -0.20 -6.83
CA TYR A 31 -10.45 1.03 -6.13
C TYR A 31 -9.28 0.83 -5.14
N GLY A 32 -8.71 -0.37 -5.09
CA GLY A 32 -7.60 -0.69 -4.21
C GLY A 32 -8.01 -0.91 -2.76
N GLN A 33 -9.27 -1.21 -2.48
CA GLN A 33 -9.76 -1.60 -1.16
C GLN A 33 -9.78 -3.12 -1.03
N TRP A 34 -9.45 -3.62 0.14
CA TRP A 34 -9.67 -5.01 0.47
C TRP A 34 -11.15 -5.27 0.76
N GLN A 35 -11.66 -6.29 0.11
CA GLN A 35 -12.91 -6.96 0.40
C GLN A 35 -12.59 -8.31 1.03
N HIS A 36 -13.47 -8.83 1.88
CA HIS A 36 -13.22 -10.10 2.54
C HIS A 36 -14.50 -10.83 2.98
N PHE A 37 -14.35 -12.09 3.26
CA PHE A 37 -15.25 -12.86 4.11
C PHE A 37 -14.46 -13.93 4.88
N SER A 38 -15.00 -14.35 6.02
CA SER A 38 -14.35 -15.30 6.91
C SER A 38 -15.14 -16.60 7.00
N LEU A 39 -14.42 -17.71 7.09
CA LEU A 39 -14.96 -19.04 7.32
C LEU A 39 -14.52 -19.52 8.69
N PRO A 40 -15.41 -20.11 9.54
CA PRO A 40 -14.97 -20.92 10.66
C PRO A 40 -14.09 -22.07 10.18
N THR A 41 -13.07 -22.45 10.94
CA THR A 41 -12.15 -23.53 10.56
C THR A 41 -12.84 -24.87 10.37
N ASP A 42 -14.01 -25.09 11.00
CA ASP A 42 -14.83 -26.30 10.80
C ASP A 42 -15.36 -26.44 9.37
N TYR A 43 -15.41 -25.33 8.62
CA TYR A 43 -15.83 -25.30 7.22
C TYR A 43 -14.67 -25.07 6.24
N TYR A 44 -13.43 -25.21 6.74
CA TYR A 44 -12.26 -25.13 5.89
C TYR A 44 -12.14 -26.39 5.05
N ASP A 45 -12.03 -26.22 3.75
CA ASP A 45 -11.69 -27.25 2.79
C ASP A 45 -10.53 -26.78 1.92
N GLU A 46 -9.45 -27.56 1.87
CA GLU A 46 -8.23 -27.23 1.12
C GLU A 46 -8.49 -27.17 -0.39
N GLU A 47 -9.31 -28.09 -0.92
CA GLU A 47 -9.64 -28.14 -2.33
C GLU A 47 -10.46 -26.92 -2.75
N ASP A 48 -11.44 -26.53 -1.92
CA ASP A 48 -12.30 -25.38 -2.20
C ASP A 48 -11.52 -24.06 -2.15
N LEU A 49 -10.60 -23.89 -1.19
CA LEU A 49 -9.86 -22.64 -1.07
C LEU A 49 -8.81 -22.44 -2.15
N PHE A 50 -8.10 -23.51 -2.55
CA PHE A 50 -6.89 -23.37 -3.35
C PHE A 50 -6.99 -23.93 -4.77
N LYS A 51 -8.10 -24.60 -5.13
CA LYS A 51 -8.31 -25.15 -6.47
C LYS A 51 -9.68 -24.86 -7.04
N SER A 52 -10.76 -25.36 -6.40
CA SER A 52 -12.13 -25.17 -6.90
C SER A 52 -12.59 -23.72 -6.79
N GLY A 53 -12.13 -23.04 -5.76
CA GLY A 53 -12.50 -21.67 -5.44
C GLY A 53 -13.85 -21.56 -4.72
N LEU A 54 -14.03 -20.43 -4.03
CA LEU A 54 -15.26 -20.09 -3.33
C LEU A 54 -16.02 -19.01 -4.09
N GLY A 55 -17.33 -19.21 -4.27
CA GLY A 55 -18.19 -18.29 -4.99
C GLY A 55 -18.50 -17.02 -4.21
N PHE A 56 -18.63 -15.89 -4.90
CA PHE A 56 -19.14 -14.64 -4.36
C PHE A 56 -19.90 -13.83 -5.42
N ASP A 57 -20.72 -12.88 -4.97
CA ASP A 57 -21.44 -11.95 -5.83
C ASP A 57 -20.55 -10.79 -6.29
N GLY A 58 -20.04 -10.87 -7.51
CA GLY A 58 -19.24 -9.81 -8.12
C GLY A 58 -20.03 -8.55 -8.47
N SER A 59 -21.38 -8.59 -8.51
CA SER A 59 -22.20 -7.40 -8.75
C SER A 59 -22.24 -6.48 -7.54
N SER A 60 -21.99 -7.02 -6.35
CA SER A 60 -21.86 -6.26 -5.10
C SER A 60 -20.48 -5.60 -4.95
N ILE A 61 -19.50 -5.98 -5.79
CA ILE A 61 -18.16 -5.34 -5.82
C ILE A 61 -18.14 -4.29 -6.92
N ARG A 62 -17.97 -3.05 -6.51
CA ARG A 62 -18.03 -1.91 -7.43
C ARG A 62 -17.02 -2.05 -8.59
N GLY A 63 -17.55 -2.04 -9.81
CA GLY A 63 -16.75 -2.11 -11.04
C GLY A 63 -16.40 -3.54 -11.49
N PHE A 64 -16.85 -4.60 -10.78
CA PHE A 64 -16.60 -5.97 -11.20
C PHE A 64 -17.61 -6.46 -12.23
N LYS A 65 -18.82 -6.77 -11.83
CA LYS A 65 -19.85 -7.40 -12.67
C LYS A 65 -21.16 -6.62 -12.67
N SER A 66 -22.02 -6.96 -13.62
CA SER A 66 -23.43 -6.59 -13.60
C SER A 66 -24.27 -7.68 -12.93
N ILE A 67 -25.49 -7.34 -12.55
CA ILE A 67 -26.37 -8.26 -11.82
C ILE A 67 -26.79 -9.49 -12.66
N GLU A 68 -26.80 -9.37 -13.98
CA GLU A 68 -27.19 -10.44 -14.88
C GLU A 68 -26.10 -11.53 -15.05
N SER A 69 -24.88 -11.27 -14.59
CA SER A 69 -23.75 -12.20 -14.66
C SER A 69 -22.84 -11.96 -13.46
N SER A 70 -23.39 -12.17 -12.26
CA SER A 70 -22.79 -11.71 -11.01
C SER A 70 -21.78 -12.67 -10.40
N ASP A 71 -21.94 -13.97 -10.63
CA ASP A 71 -21.14 -14.99 -9.96
C ASP A 71 -19.66 -14.89 -10.34
N MET A 72 -18.82 -14.99 -9.35
CA MET A 72 -17.36 -15.00 -9.47
C MET A 72 -16.74 -15.97 -8.47
N MET A 73 -15.47 -16.34 -8.68
CA MET A 73 -14.76 -17.29 -7.84
C MET A 73 -13.51 -16.66 -7.24
N LEU A 74 -13.23 -16.99 -5.97
CA LEU A 74 -11.98 -16.66 -5.28
C LEU A 74 -11.14 -17.93 -5.13
N VAL A 75 -9.91 -17.90 -5.63
CA VAL A 75 -8.91 -18.96 -5.40
C VAL A 75 -7.74 -18.35 -4.64
N CYS A 76 -7.48 -18.85 -3.46
CA CYS A 76 -6.46 -18.33 -2.55
C CYS A 76 -5.04 -18.67 -3.03
N ASP A 77 -4.10 -17.80 -2.68
CA ASP A 77 -2.66 -18.02 -2.87
C ASP A 77 -2.02 -18.40 -1.53
N PRO A 78 -1.62 -19.67 -1.32
CA PRO A 78 -1.10 -20.13 -0.03
C PRO A 78 0.15 -19.37 0.42
N THR A 79 0.92 -18.82 -0.52
CA THR A 79 2.15 -18.07 -0.22
C THR A 79 1.89 -16.73 0.47
N THR A 80 0.64 -16.28 0.50
CA THR A 80 0.22 -15.01 1.10
C THR A 80 -0.35 -15.16 2.51
N ALA A 81 -0.43 -16.39 3.02
CA ALA A 81 -1.03 -16.66 4.32
C ALA A 81 -0.25 -16.01 5.47
N PHE A 82 -0.96 -15.38 6.38
CA PHE A 82 -0.40 -14.82 7.61
C PHE A 82 -1.40 -14.92 8.77
N ILE A 83 -0.88 -15.04 10.00
CA ILE A 83 -1.73 -14.91 11.19
C ILE A 83 -2.06 -13.44 11.37
N ASP A 84 -3.35 -13.12 11.33
CA ASP A 84 -3.83 -11.74 11.36
C ASP A 84 -3.62 -11.13 12.76
N PRO A 85 -2.73 -10.12 12.90
CA PRO A 85 -2.41 -9.56 14.21
C PRO A 85 -3.46 -8.55 14.70
N VAL A 86 -4.46 -8.25 13.89
CA VAL A 86 -5.51 -7.25 14.18
C VAL A 86 -6.77 -7.91 14.73
N CYS A 87 -7.06 -9.13 14.30
CA CYS A 87 -8.24 -9.87 14.73
C CYS A 87 -8.13 -10.29 16.20
N GLN A 88 -9.24 -10.16 16.96
CA GLN A 88 -9.28 -10.63 18.35
C GLN A 88 -9.32 -12.15 18.45
N ALA A 89 -10.12 -12.80 17.60
CA ALA A 89 -10.12 -14.24 17.48
C ALA A 89 -8.92 -14.70 16.63
N PRO A 90 -8.28 -15.83 16.96
CA PRO A 90 -7.20 -16.39 16.15
C PRO A 90 -7.64 -16.60 14.69
N THR A 91 -7.14 -15.79 13.81
CA THR A 91 -7.52 -15.75 12.38
C THR A 91 -6.29 -15.90 11.50
N LEU A 92 -6.38 -16.77 10.49
CA LEU A 92 -5.43 -16.85 9.40
C LEU A 92 -6.03 -16.10 8.20
N SER A 93 -5.36 -15.05 7.75
CA SER A 93 -5.73 -14.32 6.53
C SER A 93 -4.92 -14.83 5.35
N VAL A 94 -5.58 -14.92 4.19
CA VAL A 94 -4.98 -15.34 2.92
C VAL A 94 -5.52 -14.47 1.79
N ILE A 95 -4.65 -14.13 0.82
CA ILE A 95 -5.06 -13.31 -0.32
C ILE A 95 -5.53 -14.23 -1.46
N ALA A 96 -6.68 -13.89 -2.05
CA ALA A 96 -7.28 -14.61 -3.15
C ALA A 96 -7.14 -13.83 -4.47
N ASN A 97 -7.07 -14.58 -5.56
CA ASN A 97 -7.22 -14.09 -6.93
C ASN A 97 -8.66 -14.33 -7.40
N VAL A 98 -9.14 -13.46 -8.28
CA VAL A 98 -10.50 -13.52 -8.80
C VAL A 98 -10.54 -14.21 -10.17
N TYR A 99 -11.50 -15.12 -10.35
CA TYR A 99 -11.67 -15.91 -11.56
C TYR A 99 -13.11 -15.90 -12.05
N GLU A 100 -13.29 -16.14 -13.35
CA GLU A 100 -14.57 -16.40 -13.97
C GLU A 100 -15.02 -17.84 -13.65
N PRO A 101 -16.28 -18.04 -13.19
CA PRO A 101 -16.79 -19.37 -12.90
C PRO A 101 -16.88 -20.21 -14.17
N GLY A 102 -16.65 -21.51 -14.04
CA GLY A 102 -16.74 -22.47 -15.13
C GLY A 102 -15.54 -22.51 -16.08
N THR A 103 -14.98 -21.36 -16.46
CA THR A 103 -13.80 -21.31 -17.33
C THR A 103 -12.49 -21.26 -16.54
N TYR A 104 -12.53 -20.79 -15.32
CA TYR A 104 -11.35 -20.48 -14.49
C TYR A 104 -10.37 -19.52 -15.17
N GLU A 105 -10.85 -18.70 -16.09
CA GLU A 105 -10.06 -17.60 -16.62
C GLU A 105 -9.87 -16.51 -15.56
N VAL A 106 -8.67 -15.95 -15.50
CA VAL A 106 -8.38 -14.87 -14.54
C VAL A 106 -9.23 -13.64 -14.86
N PHE A 107 -9.87 -13.07 -13.84
CA PHE A 107 -10.66 -11.86 -14.02
C PHE A 107 -9.76 -10.66 -14.38
N SER A 108 -10.05 -10.04 -15.51
CA SER A 108 -9.17 -9.01 -16.12
C SER A 108 -9.05 -7.72 -15.31
N ARG A 109 -10.04 -7.43 -14.44
CA ARG A 109 -10.10 -6.23 -13.59
C ARG A 109 -9.69 -6.47 -12.14
N ASP A 110 -9.24 -7.67 -11.79
CA ASP A 110 -8.59 -7.93 -10.51
C ASP A 110 -7.19 -7.29 -10.50
N PRO A 111 -6.92 -6.28 -9.65
CA PRO A 111 -5.62 -5.60 -9.60
C PRO A 111 -4.46 -6.56 -9.34
N ARG A 112 -4.67 -7.63 -8.53
CA ARG A 112 -3.63 -8.63 -8.28
C ARG A 112 -3.31 -9.45 -9.53
N ASN A 113 -4.30 -9.78 -10.33
CA ASN A 113 -4.08 -10.44 -11.61
C ASN A 113 -3.38 -9.52 -12.62
N VAL A 114 -3.65 -8.21 -12.60
CA VAL A 114 -2.97 -7.23 -13.46
C VAL A 114 -1.47 -7.20 -13.17
N ILE A 115 -1.04 -7.15 -11.90
CA ILE A 115 0.39 -7.13 -11.57
C ILE A 115 1.06 -8.48 -11.86
N ARG A 116 0.39 -9.61 -11.66
CA ARG A 116 0.89 -10.94 -12.06
C ARG A 116 1.07 -11.06 -13.58
N LYS A 117 0.13 -10.50 -14.34
CA LYS A 117 0.25 -10.41 -15.80
C LYS A 117 1.44 -9.55 -16.23
N ALA A 118 1.67 -8.42 -15.54
CA ALA A 118 2.82 -7.56 -15.81
C ALA A 118 4.15 -8.28 -15.50
N GLU A 119 4.24 -9.03 -14.41
CA GLU A 119 5.40 -9.85 -14.07
C GLU A 119 5.65 -10.93 -15.11
N ALA A 120 4.62 -11.65 -15.53
CA ALA A 120 4.72 -12.67 -16.57
C ALA A 120 5.18 -12.08 -17.92
N TYR A 121 4.64 -10.91 -18.28
CA TYR A 121 5.08 -10.18 -19.48
C TYR A 121 6.55 -9.78 -19.38
N MET A 122 6.99 -9.18 -18.28
CA MET A 122 8.40 -8.83 -18.05
C MET A 122 9.31 -10.04 -18.28
N LYS A 123 9.00 -11.18 -17.67
CA LYS A 123 9.75 -12.43 -17.83
C LYS A 123 9.77 -12.92 -19.28
N SER A 124 8.66 -12.81 -20.00
CA SER A 124 8.55 -13.23 -21.40
C SER A 124 9.39 -12.41 -22.37
N THR A 125 9.69 -11.15 -22.01
CA THR A 125 10.58 -10.30 -22.85
C THR A 125 12.04 -10.73 -22.79
N GLY A 126 12.44 -11.52 -21.78
CA GLY A 126 13.82 -11.90 -21.55
C GLY A 126 14.74 -10.76 -21.08
N ILE A 127 14.19 -9.56 -20.85
CA ILE A 127 14.96 -8.38 -20.37
C ILE A 127 15.29 -8.52 -18.89
N ALA A 128 14.30 -8.87 -18.08
CA ALA A 128 14.44 -9.05 -16.64
C ALA A 128 13.60 -10.24 -16.17
N ASP A 129 13.99 -10.85 -15.06
CA ASP A 129 13.24 -11.91 -14.37
C ASP A 129 12.56 -11.41 -13.11
N THR A 130 13.10 -10.36 -12.50
CA THR A 130 12.61 -9.80 -11.24
C THR A 130 12.57 -8.28 -11.30
N MET A 131 11.45 -7.70 -10.86
CA MET A 131 11.31 -6.28 -10.56
C MET A 131 11.13 -6.12 -9.07
N PHE A 132 12.02 -5.37 -8.43
CA PHE A 132 11.88 -4.96 -7.05
C PHE A 132 11.21 -3.59 -6.96
N CYS A 133 10.27 -3.48 -6.02
CA CYS A 133 9.60 -2.23 -5.66
C CYS A 133 9.81 -1.93 -4.18
N GLY A 134 10.05 -0.65 -3.85
CA GLY A 134 10.15 -0.13 -2.49
C GLY A 134 9.29 1.13 -2.37
N PRO A 135 8.02 1.03 -1.97
CA PRO A 135 7.16 2.18 -1.77
C PRO A 135 7.46 2.87 -0.44
N GLU A 136 7.46 4.20 -0.47
CA GLU A 136 7.48 5.11 0.67
C GLU A 136 6.07 5.68 0.83
N ALA A 137 5.21 4.98 1.57
CA ALA A 137 3.80 5.35 1.69
C ALA A 137 3.58 6.30 2.86
N GLU A 138 3.24 7.54 2.55
CA GLU A 138 2.87 8.56 3.54
C GLU A 138 1.38 8.50 3.86
N PHE A 139 1.03 8.85 5.10
CA PHE A 139 -0.35 8.94 5.55
C PHE A 139 -0.49 9.93 6.70
N PHE A 140 -1.72 10.32 7.02
CA PHE A 140 -2.03 11.16 8.17
C PHE A 140 -2.77 10.38 9.24
N ILE A 141 -2.50 10.71 10.51
CA ILE A 141 -3.27 10.28 11.67
C ILE A 141 -3.95 11.52 12.26
N PHE A 142 -5.28 11.51 12.34
CA PHE A 142 -6.07 12.57 12.95
C PHE A 142 -6.74 12.08 14.23
N ASP A 143 -6.79 12.94 15.25
CA ASP A 143 -7.51 12.67 16.49
C ASP A 143 -9.02 12.64 16.26
N LYS A 144 -9.53 13.56 15.44
CA LYS A 144 -10.95 13.63 15.08
C LYS A 144 -11.12 14.07 13.64
N VAL A 145 -12.10 13.48 13.00
CA VAL A 145 -12.54 13.84 11.65
C VAL A 145 -14.05 14.01 11.65
N ARG A 146 -14.52 15.14 11.17
CA ARG A 146 -15.93 15.41 10.92
C ARG A 146 -16.10 15.86 9.47
N TYR A 147 -17.08 15.33 8.77
CA TYR A 147 -17.44 15.81 7.44
C TYR A 147 -18.95 15.70 7.22
N GLU A 148 -19.45 16.58 6.39
CA GLU A 148 -20.81 16.56 5.90
C GLU A 148 -20.81 16.68 4.37
N THR A 149 -21.60 15.85 3.70
CA THR A 149 -21.80 15.91 2.26
C THR A 149 -23.29 16.02 1.99
N GLY A 150 -23.74 17.24 1.79
CA GLY A 150 -25.09 17.54 1.36
C GLY A 150 -25.21 17.60 -0.16
N ARG A 151 -26.45 17.63 -0.66
CA ARG A 151 -26.71 17.73 -2.11
C ARG A 151 -26.09 19.00 -2.72
N TYR A 152 -26.04 20.10 -1.97
CA TYR A 152 -25.63 21.44 -2.42
C TYR A 152 -24.55 22.07 -1.57
N SER A 153 -24.06 21.36 -0.57
CA SER A 153 -23.03 21.84 0.36
C SER A 153 -22.14 20.69 0.81
N GLY A 154 -20.91 21.04 1.23
CA GLY A 154 -19.98 20.10 1.83
C GLY A 154 -19.03 20.83 2.75
N GLN A 155 -18.69 20.20 3.88
CA GLN A 155 -17.69 20.70 4.81
C GLN A 155 -16.94 19.55 5.45
N TYR A 156 -15.74 19.82 5.91
CA TYR A 156 -14.98 18.91 6.77
C TYR A 156 -14.22 19.68 7.84
N GLU A 157 -13.99 19.03 8.94
CA GLU A 157 -13.23 19.54 10.07
C GLU A 157 -12.26 18.44 10.56
N LEU A 158 -11.01 18.82 10.79
CA LEU A 158 -9.96 17.94 11.25
C LEU A 158 -9.38 18.47 12.55
N ALA A 159 -9.16 17.59 13.52
CA ALA A 159 -8.46 17.91 14.75
C ALA A 159 -7.26 16.98 14.94
N SER A 160 -6.15 17.56 15.39
CA SER A 160 -4.96 16.83 15.83
C SER A 160 -4.31 17.59 16.98
N ASP A 161 -4.00 16.89 18.05
CA ASP A 161 -3.47 17.51 19.26
C ASP A 161 -2.09 18.13 19.03
N GLU A 162 -1.31 17.65 18.06
CA GLU A 162 -0.01 18.23 17.70
C GLU A 162 -0.08 19.34 16.64
N ALA A 163 -1.26 19.53 16.02
CA ALA A 163 -1.41 20.44 14.90
C ALA A 163 -1.29 21.92 15.27
N ALA A 164 -0.69 22.71 14.39
CA ALA A 164 -0.49 24.15 14.58
C ALA A 164 -1.79 24.93 14.81
N TRP A 165 -2.90 24.51 14.17
CA TRP A 165 -4.19 25.20 14.28
C TRP A 165 -4.99 24.81 15.53
N ASN A 166 -4.65 23.70 16.21
CA ASN A 166 -5.41 23.21 17.35
C ASN A 166 -4.92 23.85 18.66
N THR A 167 -5.13 25.16 18.82
CA THR A 167 -4.63 25.98 19.92
C THR A 167 -5.72 26.48 20.87
N GLY A 168 -7.00 26.27 20.55
CA GLY A 168 -8.13 26.82 21.29
C GLY A 168 -8.53 26.04 22.55
N ASN A 169 -8.00 24.84 22.73
CA ASN A 169 -8.31 23.95 23.86
C ASN A 169 -7.12 23.83 24.81
N TRP A 170 -7.42 23.59 26.10
CA TRP A 170 -6.39 23.21 27.06
C TRP A 170 -5.78 21.87 26.64
N GLY A 171 -4.45 21.77 26.64
CA GLY A 171 -3.72 20.55 26.30
C GLY A 171 -2.21 20.77 26.35
N PRO A 172 -1.41 19.74 26.02
CA PRO A 172 0.04 19.88 25.91
C PRO A 172 0.36 20.98 24.89
N GLY A 173 1.23 21.91 25.26
CA GLY A 173 1.64 23.03 24.40
C GLY A 173 2.59 22.66 23.25
N HIS A 174 2.84 21.37 23.03
CA HIS A 174 3.73 20.85 22.01
C HIS A 174 3.03 20.82 20.66
N LYS A 175 3.18 21.88 19.87
CA LYS A 175 2.56 22.04 18.55
C LYS A 175 3.63 22.07 17.47
N ILE A 176 3.38 21.33 16.40
CA ILE A 176 4.22 21.33 15.21
C ILE A 176 3.74 22.45 14.29
N GLY A 177 4.63 23.35 13.90
CA GLY A 177 4.32 24.41 12.93
C GLY A 177 4.05 23.87 11.53
N TYR A 178 3.36 24.64 10.69
CA TYR A 178 3.17 24.28 9.27
C TYR A 178 4.51 23.99 8.62
N LYS A 179 4.60 22.89 7.90
CA LYS A 179 5.84 22.36 7.26
C LYS A 179 6.99 22.12 8.25
N GLY A 180 6.69 22.01 9.54
CA GLY A 180 7.70 21.83 10.60
C GLY A 180 7.81 20.43 11.18
N GLY A 181 7.12 19.45 10.59
CA GLY A 181 6.97 18.10 11.15
C GLY A 181 8.07 17.10 10.77
N TYR A 182 9.10 17.49 10.03
CA TYR A 182 10.12 16.53 9.62
C TYR A 182 11.09 16.19 10.77
N PHE A 183 10.97 14.95 11.27
CA PHE A 183 11.83 14.36 12.31
C PHE A 183 11.84 15.03 13.69
N PRO A 184 10.73 15.56 14.23
CA PRO A 184 10.70 15.99 15.61
C PRO A 184 10.83 14.78 16.54
N VAL A 185 11.34 15.01 17.74
CA VAL A 185 11.31 14.00 18.80
C VAL A 185 10.07 14.20 19.69
N ALA A 186 9.68 13.14 20.41
CA ALA A 186 8.67 13.28 21.45
C ALA A 186 9.10 14.35 22.48
N PRO A 187 8.19 15.18 23.03
CA PRO A 187 6.74 15.07 22.95
C PRO A 187 6.09 15.76 21.73
N PHE A 188 6.83 16.43 20.85
CA PHE A 188 6.27 17.03 19.63
C PHE A 188 5.75 15.96 18.67
N ASP A 189 6.48 14.86 18.48
CA ASP A 189 6.01 13.67 17.80
C ASP A 189 5.11 12.86 18.75
N ALA A 190 3.83 13.18 18.76
CA ALA A 190 2.85 12.56 19.63
C ALA A 190 2.44 11.13 19.18
N PHE A 191 2.79 10.73 17.97
CA PHE A 191 2.36 9.45 17.38
C PHE A 191 3.46 8.40 17.25
N GLN A 192 4.65 8.64 17.81
CA GLN A 192 5.76 7.69 17.74
C GLN A 192 5.38 6.29 18.19
N ASP A 193 4.70 6.15 19.35
CA ASP A 193 4.34 4.85 19.90
C ASP A 193 3.27 4.14 19.06
N ILE A 194 2.31 4.89 18.50
CA ILE A 194 1.30 4.36 17.59
C ILE A 194 1.96 3.78 16.32
N ARG A 195 2.93 4.50 15.74
CA ARG A 195 3.71 3.99 14.60
C ARG A 195 4.55 2.77 15.00
N SER A 196 5.13 2.77 16.19
CA SER A 196 5.88 1.61 16.69
C SER A 196 5.00 0.36 16.83
N GLU A 197 3.75 0.53 17.27
CA GLU A 197 2.76 -0.55 17.29
C GLU A 197 2.42 -1.02 15.87
N MET A 198 2.19 -0.10 14.93
CA MET A 198 1.97 -0.44 13.52
C MET A 198 3.12 -1.30 12.96
N VAL A 199 4.36 -0.88 13.19
CA VAL A 199 5.57 -1.61 12.75
C VAL A 199 5.66 -2.99 13.38
N THR A 200 5.34 -3.10 14.67
CA THR A 200 5.34 -4.40 15.38
C THR A 200 4.34 -5.37 14.73
N LEU A 201 3.12 -4.91 14.45
CA LEU A 201 2.09 -5.74 13.82
C LEU A 201 2.42 -6.04 12.35
N MET A 202 2.98 -5.10 11.59
CA MET A 202 3.46 -5.34 10.23
C MET A 202 4.54 -6.44 10.21
N THR A 203 5.50 -6.36 11.13
CA THR A 203 6.56 -7.37 11.25
C THR A 203 5.98 -8.73 11.65
N ALA A 204 5.00 -8.76 12.54
CA ALA A 204 4.29 -9.98 12.91
C ALA A 204 3.54 -10.60 11.72
N ALA A 205 2.98 -9.78 10.82
CA ALA A 205 2.35 -10.21 9.58
C ALA A 205 3.33 -10.59 8.46
N GLY A 206 4.65 -10.42 8.68
CA GLY A 206 5.70 -10.84 7.74
C GLY A 206 6.26 -9.72 6.85
N LEU A 207 5.84 -8.48 7.04
CA LEU A 207 6.41 -7.35 6.32
C LEU A 207 7.81 -7.02 6.87
N LYS A 208 8.71 -6.60 5.99
CA LYS A 208 10.05 -6.13 6.37
C LYS A 208 10.03 -4.61 6.44
N VAL A 209 9.96 -4.07 7.64
CA VAL A 209 9.97 -2.62 7.88
C VAL A 209 11.41 -2.17 8.15
N GLU A 210 11.83 -1.06 7.54
CA GLU A 210 13.18 -0.49 7.72
C GLU A 210 13.19 0.65 8.74
N ARG A 211 12.19 1.55 8.70
CA ARG A 211 12.09 2.70 9.62
C ARG A 211 10.69 3.30 9.60
N HIS A 212 10.43 4.19 10.54
CA HIS A 212 9.26 5.06 10.57
C HIS A 212 9.61 6.41 11.16
N HIS A 213 8.90 7.44 10.76
CA HIS A 213 9.10 8.80 11.27
C HIS A 213 7.86 9.68 11.06
N HIS A 214 7.88 10.85 11.71
CA HIS A 214 6.95 11.93 11.40
C HIS A 214 7.41 12.65 10.13
N GLU A 215 6.46 13.00 9.27
CA GLU A 215 6.70 13.70 8.02
C GLU A 215 6.45 15.20 8.11
N VAL A 216 6.65 15.94 6.99
CA VAL A 216 6.80 17.40 6.94
C VAL A 216 5.58 18.18 7.41
N ALA A 217 4.35 17.67 7.20
CA ALA A 217 3.14 18.40 7.60
C ALA A 217 2.97 18.52 9.11
N THR A 218 2.16 19.48 9.56
CA THR A 218 1.98 19.77 10.97
C THR A 218 1.21 18.70 11.73
N ALA A 219 0.21 18.04 11.13
CA ALA A 219 -0.76 17.22 11.86
C ALA A 219 -0.61 15.75 11.55
N GLY A 220 0.19 15.03 12.33
CA GLY A 220 0.22 13.58 12.30
C GLY A 220 0.60 12.96 10.96
N GLN A 221 1.29 13.70 10.09
CA GLN A 221 1.81 13.13 8.86
C GLN A 221 2.96 12.17 9.19
N THR A 222 2.94 11.03 8.57
CA THR A 222 3.74 9.86 8.96
C THR A 222 4.16 9.07 7.73
N GLU A 223 5.34 8.47 7.83
CA GLU A 223 5.87 7.52 6.85
C GLU A 223 6.40 6.28 7.57
N ILE A 224 6.16 5.12 6.98
CA ILE A 224 6.75 3.84 7.40
C ILE A 224 7.35 3.17 6.16
N ASP A 225 8.67 3.04 6.13
CA ASP A 225 9.39 2.51 4.99
C ASP A 225 9.49 0.99 5.04
N LEU A 226 9.14 0.36 3.96
CA LEU A 226 9.31 -1.07 3.75
C LEU A 226 10.61 -1.35 2.98
N ARG A 227 11.32 -2.40 3.37
CA ARG A 227 12.38 -2.94 2.53
C ARG A 227 11.80 -3.40 1.21
N PHE A 228 12.46 -3.08 0.11
CA PHE A 228 12.05 -3.49 -1.22
C PHE A 228 11.82 -5.02 -1.32
N ALA A 229 10.83 -5.41 -2.11
CA ALA A 229 10.46 -6.80 -2.39
C ALA A 229 10.05 -6.97 -3.86
N PRO A 230 9.96 -8.21 -4.38
CA PRO A 230 9.40 -8.48 -5.69
C PRO A 230 8.01 -7.85 -5.85
N MET A 231 7.70 -7.35 -7.05
CA MET A 231 6.56 -6.44 -7.27
C MET A 231 5.21 -7.01 -6.84
N VAL A 232 4.93 -8.30 -7.04
CA VAL A 232 3.67 -8.93 -6.61
C VAL A 232 3.61 -8.99 -5.09
N GLN A 233 4.68 -9.46 -4.44
CA GLN A 233 4.77 -9.52 -2.98
C GLN A 233 4.64 -8.11 -2.36
N MET A 234 5.26 -7.10 -2.96
CA MET A 234 5.16 -5.73 -2.46
C MET A 234 3.73 -5.18 -2.59
N ALA A 235 3.02 -5.50 -3.67
CA ALA A 235 1.61 -5.11 -3.81
C ALA A 235 0.74 -5.74 -2.71
N ASP A 236 0.95 -7.03 -2.41
CA ASP A 236 0.28 -7.72 -1.30
C ASP A 236 0.64 -7.06 0.05
N TRP A 237 1.92 -6.77 0.29
CA TRP A 237 2.38 -6.08 1.51
C TRP A 237 1.78 -4.69 1.67
N MET A 238 1.59 -3.93 0.59
CA MET A 238 0.95 -2.61 0.66
C MET A 238 -0.52 -2.68 1.08
N GLN A 239 -1.22 -3.76 0.76
CA GLN A 239 -2.57 -3.97 1.26
C GLN A 239 -2.57 -4.31 2.76
N ILE A 240 -1.68 -5.21 3.20
CA ILE A 240 -1.50 -5.52 4.63
C ILE A 240 -1.09 -4.26 5.40
N TYR A 241 -0.17 -3.47 4.87
CA TYR A 241 0.26 -2.18 5.43
C TYR A 241 -0.93 -1.25 5.69
N LYS A 242 -1.74 -0.96 4.67
CA LYS A 242 -2.91 -0.07 4.80
C LYS A 242 -3.94 -0.61 5.80
N TYR A 243 -4.13 -1.92 5.82
CA TYR A 243 -5.01 -2.60 6.75
C TYR A 243 -4.55 -2.41 8.19
N ILE A 244 -3.28 -2.68 8.50
CA ILE A 244 -2.71 -2.53 9.84
C ILE A 244 -2.74 -1.07 10.29
N VAL A 245 -2.30 -0.13 9.44
CA VAL A 245 -2.29 1.30 9.75
C VAL A 245 -3.67 1.79 10.18
N LYS A 246 -4.71 1.47 9.39
CA LYS A 246 -6.08 1.91 9.70
C LYS A 246 -6.62 1.28 10.98
N ASN A 247 -6.36 0.01 11.20
CA ASN A 247 -6.85 -0.69 12.38
C ASN A 247 -6.15 -0.27 13.67
N VAL A 248 -4.83 -0.06 13.64
CA VAL A 248 -4.09 0.47 14.80
C VAL A 248 -4.57 1.88 15.13
N ALA A 249 -4.72 2.76 14.14
CA ALA A 249 -5.26 4.10 14.37
C ALA A 249 -6.66 4.02 15.03
N ALA A 250 -7.56 3.18 14.50
CA ALA A 250 -8.90 2.97 15.06
C ALA A 250 -8.86 2.43 16.49
N LYS A 251 -7.96 1.51 16.82
CA LYS A 251 -7.74 0.99 18.18
C LYS A 251 -7.40 2.10 19.17
N HIS A 252 -6.68 3.13 18.73
CA HIS A 252 -6.35 4.32 19.52
C HIS A 252 -7.40 5.43 19.43
N GLY A 253 -8.60 5.17 18.89
CA GLY A 253 -9.66 6.17 18.74
C GLY A 253 -9.34 7.27 17.71
N LYS A 254 -8.43 7.01 16.79
CA LYS A 254 -7.96 7.94 15.77
C LYS A 254 -8.32 7.47 14.37
N THR A 255 -8.14 8.33 13.37
CA THR A 255 -8.38 8.02 11.96
C THR A 255 -7.09 8.16 11.17
N ALA A 256 -6.67 7.09 10.49
CA ALA A 256 -5.59 7.15 9.50
C ALA A 256 -6.15 7.29 8.09
N THR A 257 -5.52 8.15 7.28
CA THR A 257 -5.90 8.36 5.89
C THR A 257 -4.69 8.44 4.96
N PHE A 258 -4.81 7.80 3.80
CA PHE A 258 -3.87 7.90 2.68
C PHE A 258 -4.34 8.93 1.64
N MET A 259 -5.23 9.83 2.01
CA MET A 259 -5.71 10.91 1.14
C MET A 259 -4.54 11.78 0.68
N PRO A 260 -4.39 12.04 -0.64
CA PRO A 260 -3.24 12.77 -1.16
C PRO A 260 -3.04 14.17 -0.59
N LYS A 261 -4.12 14.91 -0.33
CA LYS A 261 -4.06 16.29 0.20
C LYS A 261 -5.20 16.52 1.19
N PRO A 262 -5.09 16.02 2.44
CA PRO A 262 -6.12 16.26 3.45
C PRO A 262 -6.08 17.68 4.02
N LEU A 263 -4.91 18.32 4.02
CA LEU A 263 -4.71 19.67 4.56
C LEU A 263 -4.42 20.66 3.43
N PHE A 264 -5.13 21.78 3.44
CA PHE A 264 -4.84 22.91 2.56
C PHE A 264 -3.61 23.67 3.08
N GLU A 265 -2.74 24.15 2.18
CA GLU A 265 -1.51 24.91 2.51
C GLU A 265 -0.50 24.17 3.42
N ASP A 266 -0.53 22.84 3.47
CA ASP A 266 0.50 22.03 4.10
C ASP A 266 0.92 20.88 3.16
N ASN A 267 1.90 20.06 3.54
CA ASN A 267 2.32 18.93 2.72
C ASN A 267 1.21 17.88 2.58
N GLY A 268 1.23 17.13 1.49
CA GLY A 268 0.31 16.02 1.23
C GLY A 268 1.01 14.68 1.29
N SER A 269 0.22 13.59 1.24
CA SER A 269 0.73 12.22 1.22
C SER A 269 1.16 11.80 -0.17
N GLY A 270 2.42 11.40 -0.33
CA GLY A 270 2.95 10.72 -1.48
C GLY A 270 3.03 9.21 -1.28
N MET A 271 3.30 8.51 -2.37
CA MET A 271 3.83 7.16 -2.36
C MET A 271 4.91 7.11 -3.43
N HIS A 272 6.15 7.47 -3.05
CA HIS A 272 7.28 7.28 -3.95
C HIS A 272 7.53 5.79 -4.09
N VAL A 273 7.75 5.31 -5.31
CA VAL A 273 8.01 3.89 -5.54
C VAL A 273 9.41 3.75 -6.12
N HIS A 274 10.37 3.31 -5.30
CA HIS A 274 11.67 2.89 -5.78
C HIS A 274 11.53 1.64 -6.63
N GLN A 275 12.20 1.61 -7.78
CA GLN A 275 12.07 0.53 -8.75
C GLN A 275 13.42 0.11 -9.27
N SER A 276 13.63 -1.19 -9.42
CA SER A 276 14.81 -1.74 -10.08
C SER A 276 14.51 -3.06 -10.78
N LEU A 277 15.09 -3.24 -11.96
CA LEU A 277 15.02 -4.49 -12.72
C LEU A 277 16.27 -5.33 -12.48
N TRP A 278 16.06 -6.64 -12.36
CA TRP A 278 17.13 -7.60 -12.11
C TRP A 278 17.03 -8.78 -13.06
N LYS A 279 18.16 -9.40 -13.37
CA LYS A 279 18.26 -10.63 -14.15
C LYS A 279 19.36 -11.51 -13.57
N ASP A 280 19.07 -12.77 -13.34
CA ASP A 280 20.02 -13.75 -12.77
C ASP A 280 20.72 -13.23 -11.50
N GLY A 281 19.94 -12.57 -10.63
CA GLY A 281 20.41 -11.99 -9.36
C GLY A 281 21.28 -10.75 -9.50
N LYS A 282 21.35 -10.12 -10.69
CA LYS A 282 22.16 -8.90 -10.93
C LYS A 282 21.28 -7.70 -11.24
N PRO A 283 21.55 -6.52 -10.64
CA PRO A 283 20.84 -5.29 -10.93
C PRO A 283 21.14 -4.78 -12.33
N LEU A 284 20.11 -4.35 -13.07
CA LEU A 284 20.23 -3.87 -14.43
C LEU A 284 20.34 -2.34 -14.54
N PHE A 285 20.08 -1.61 -13.43
CA PHE A 285 20.00 -0.15 -13.46
C PHE A 285 21.31 0.56 -13.10
N ALA A 286 22.30 -0.14 -12.53
CA ALA A 286 23.60 0.42 -12.26
C ALA A 286 24.45 0.51 -13.53
N GLY A 287 25.17 1.63 -13.74
CA GLY A 287 26.01 1.85 -14.92
C GLY A 287 26.80 3.16 -14.88
N GLU A 288 27.18 3.65 -16.04
CA GLU A 288 28.09 4.80 -16.20
C GLU A 288 27.42 6.06 -16.77
N GLU A 289 26.10 5.99 -17.07
CA GLU A 289 25.34 7.14 -17.56
C GLU A 289 25.03 8.12 -16.42
N TYR A 290 24.25 9.15 -16.72
CA TYR A 290 23.87 10.19 -15.76
C TYR A 290 23.46 9.62 -14.39
N ALA A 291 24.07 10.15 -13.34
CA ALA A 291 23.87 9.77 -11.94
C ALA A 291 24.17 8.28 -11.64
N GLY A 292 25.05 7.61 -12.38
CA GLY A 292 25.44 6.22 -12.18
C GLY A 292 24.41 5.20 -12.68
N LEU A 293 23.52 5.61 -13.56
CA LEU A 293 22.54 4.74 -14.18
C LEU A 293 23.13 3.98 -15.38
N SER A 294 22.55 2.84 -15.67
CA SER A 294 22.77 2.15 -16.94
C SER A 294 21.93 2.79 -18.07
N LYS A 295 22.31 2.54 -19.31
CA LYS A 295 21.52 2.92 -20.49
C LYS A 295 20.09 2.35 -20.44
N MET A 296 19.93 1.12 -19.91
CA MET A 296 18.62 0.51 -19.70
C MET A 296 17.76 1.30 -18.71
N ALA A 297 18.34 1.76 -17.60
CA ALA A 297 17.63 2.58 -16.62
C ALA A 297 17.17 3.92 -17.23
N VAL A 298 18.01 4.55 -18.05
CA VAL A 298 17.63 5.78 -18.77
C VAL A 298 16.45 5.52 -19.74
N TRP A 299 16.47 4.41 -20.47
CA TRP A 299 15.36 4.02 -21.33
C TRP A 299 14.09 3.70 -20.55
N TYR A 300 14.20 3.03 -19.40
CA TYR A 300 13.09 2.75 -18.51
C TYR A 300 12.43 4.04 -18.02
N ILE A 301 13.22 5.01 -17.55
CA ILE A 301 12.74 6.35 -17.18
C ILE A 301 12.06 7.04 -18.36
N GLY A 302 12.65 6.97 -19.54
CA GLY A 302 12.08 7.51 -20.78
C GLY A 302 10.69 6.93 -21.07
N GLY A 303 10.52 5.63 -20.88
CA GLY A 303 9.22 4.96 -21.01
C GLY A 303 8.19 5.48 -20.01
N ILE A 304 8.55 5.62 -18.72
CA ILE A 304 7.67 6.20 -17.70
C ILE A 304 7.25 7.63 -18.10
N LEU A 305 8.20 8.50 -18.46
CA LEU A 305 7.91 9.89 -18.80
C LEU A 305 7.06 10.00 -20.07
N THR A 306 7.26 9.12 -21.05
CA THR A 306 6.44 9.08 -22.28
C THR A 306 4.97 8.77 -21.97
N HIS A 307 4.72 7.90 -21.00
CA HIS A 307 3.38 7.43 -20.64
C HIS A 307 2.82 8.07 -19.38
N ILE A 308 3.47 9.10 -18.80
CA ILE A 308 3.12 9.64 -17.49
C ILE A 308 1.70 10.17 -17.41
N ASN A 309 1.18 10.77 -18.48
CA ASN A 309 -0.20 11.27 -18.52
C ASN A 309 -1.23 10.13 -18.40
N SER A 310 -0.95 8.98 -18.99
CA SER A 310 -1.79 7.78 -18.87
C SER A 310 -1.65 7.14 -17.48
N LEU A 311 -0.42 7.14 -16.93
CA LEU A 311 -0.16 6.65 -15.59
C LEU A 311 -0.91 7.46 -14.52
N LEU A 312 -0.98 8.78 -14.67
CA LEU A 312 -1.70 9.66 -13.73
C LEU A 312 -3.19 9.31 -13.61
N ALA A 313 -3.83 8.82 -14.66
CA ALA A 313 -5.22 8.39 -14.61
C ALA A 313 -5.47 7.25 -13.61
N ILE A 314 -4.44 6.43 -13.34
CA ILE A 314 -4.50 5.27 -12.44
C ILE A 314 -3.77 5.59 -11.11
N CYS A 315 -2.57 6.17 -11.17
CA CYS A 315 -1.76 6.45 -9.99
C CYS A 315 -2.20 7.70 -9.21
N ALA A 316 -2.93 8.62 -9.84
CA ALA A 316 -3.47 9.84 -9.23
C ALA A 316 -4.96 10.01 -9.61
N PRO A 317 -5.86 9.05 -9.24
CA PRO A 317 -7.17 8.89 -9.86
C PRO A 317 -8.25 9.85 -9.35
N THR A 318 -7.98 10.64 -8.31
CA THR A 318 -8.98 11.50 -7.68
C THR A 318 -8.70 12.98 -7.92
N THR A 319 -9.74 13.82 -7.81
CA THR A 319 -9.56 15.29 -7.83
C THR A 319 -8.64 15.77 -6.71
N ASN A 320 -8.65 15.09 -5.57
CA ASN A 320 -7.76 15.39 -4.45
C ASN A 320 -6.30 15.08 -4.77
N SER A 321 -6.01 14.09 -5.63
CA SER A 321 -4.65 13.79 -6.09
C SER A 321 -4.01 15.02 -6.76
N TYR A 322 -4.77 15.75 -7.57
CA TYR A 322 -4.26 16.95 -8.26
C TYR A 322 -4.15 18.17 -7.35
N ARG A 323 -4.84 18.19 -6.21
CA ARG A 323 -4.60 19.20 -5.17
C ARG A 323 -3.25 19.03 -4.49
N ARG A 324 -2.70 17.82 -4.47
CA ARG A 324 -1.33 17.55 -4.01
C ARG A 324 -0.27 17.99 -5.03
N LEU A 325 -0.52 17.86 -6.33
CA LEU A 325 0.44 18.15 -7.39
C LEU A 325 0.56 19.67 -7.65
N VAL A 326 1.00 20.41 -6.64
CA VAL A 326 1.21 21.85 -6.68
C VAL A 326 2.63 22.21 -6.23
N PRO A 327 3.25 23.27 -6.78
CA PRO A 327 4.59 23.69 -6.41
C PRO A 327 4.73 24.05 -4.92
N GLY A 328 5.90 23.82 -4.34
CA GLY A 328 6.24 24.26 -2.98
C GLY A 328 5.93 23.27 -1.86
N TYR A 329 5.39 22.08 -2.17
CA TYR A 329 5.01 21.05 -1.17
C TYR A 329 5.62 19.68 -1.47
N GLU A 330 6.83 19.66 -2.05
CA GLU A 330 7.59 18.43 -2.35
C GLU A 330 6.87 17.43 -3.28
N ALA A 331 5.90 17.92 -4.06
CA ALA A 331 5.20 17.10 -5.03
C ALA A 331 5.90 17.10 -6.41
N PRO A 332 5.81 16.00 -7.18
CA PRO A 332 6.38 15.90 -8.52
C PRO A 332 5.54 16.70 -9.53
N VAL A 333 5.90 17.96 -9.76
CA VAL A 333 5.14 18.88 -10.64
C VAL A 333 5.81 19.08 -12.01
N VAL A 334 6.99 18.52 -12.22
CA VAL A 334 7.74 18.62 -13.47
C VAL A 334 7.88 17.25 -14.13
N ILE A 335 7.45 17.12 -15.37
CA ILE A 335 7.64 15.90 -16.18
C ILE A 335 9.09 15.86 -16.66
N ALA A 336 9.96 15.41 -15.78
CA ALA A 336 11.39 15.29 -16.02
C ALA A 336 11.99 14.22 -15.11
N TYR A 337 13.24 13.86 -15.33
CA TYR A 337 14.03 13.09 -14.38
C TYR A 337 15.24 13.92 -13.91
N SER A 338 15.65 13.72 -12.68
CA SER A 338 16.79 14.44 -12.12
C SER A 338 17.39 13.70 -10.93
N ALA A 339 18.70 13.80 -10.77
CA ALA A 339 19.36 13.43 -9.52
C ALA A 339 19.02 14.45 -8.43
N ARG A 340 18.56 13.97 -7.25
CA ARG A 340 18.34 14.75 -6.03
C ARG A 340 17.23 15.81 -6.07
N ASN A 341 16.48 15.95 -7.16
CA ASN A 341 15.40 16.95 -7.26
C ASN A 341 14.04 16.34 -6.95
N ARG A 342 13.40 16.78 -5.87
CA ARG A 342 12.08 16.28 -5.40
C ARG A 342 10.89 16.77 -6.25
N SER A 343 11.06 17.80 -7.08
CA SER A 343 9.99 18.27 -7.98
C SER A 343 9.91 17.52 -9.31
N ALA A 344 10.91 16.69 -9.62
CA ALA A 344 10.92 15.86 -10.83
C ALA A 344 10.04 14.61 -10.66
N ALA A 345 9.34 14.23 -11.72
CA ALA A 345 8.49 13.02 -11.73
C ALA A 345 9.30 11.74 -11.47
N CYS A 346 10.53 11.66 -11.98
CA CYS A 346 11.47 10.57 -11.69
C CYS A 346 12.70 11.14 -10.97
N ARG A 347 12.89 10.73 -9.72
CA ARG A 347 14.08 11.09 -8.92
C ARG A 347 15.07 9.94 -8.88
N ILE A 348 16.35 10.24 -9.15
CA ILE A 348 17.44 9.30 -8.98
C ILE A 348 18.07 9.56 -7.61
N PRO A 349 17.93 8.67 -6.61
CA PRO A 349 18.49 8.86 -5.29
C PRO A 349 20.02 8.69 -5.26
N VAL A 350 20.67 9.35 -4.30
CA VAL A 350 22.15 9.30 -4.13
C VAL A 350 22.64 7.88 -3.81
N SER A 351 21.84 7.11 -3.07
CA SER A 351 22.19 5.76 -2.63
C SER A 351 22.26 4.73 -3.76
N SER A 352 21.71 5.04 -4.94
CA SER A 352 21.76 4.15 -6.12
C SER A 352 23.16 3.95 -6.70
N GLN A 353 24.17 4.71 -6.23
CA GLN A 353 25.55 4.63 -6.67
C GLN A 353 26.43 3.70 -5.83
N SER A 354 25.93 3.15 -4.73
CA SER A 354 26.69 2.23 -3.88
C SER A 354 26.27 0.79 -4.14
N PRO A 355 27.14 -0.08 -4.62
CA PRO A 355 26.87 -1.51 -4.63
C PRO A 355 26.85 -1.98 -3.18
N LYS A 356 25.68 -2.37 -2.67
CA LYS A 356 25.53 -3.08 -1.40
C LYS A 356 25.11 -4.49 -1.68
#